data_dbbea3d92166c876b71cff960c5d37fd
#
_entry.id   dbbea3d92166c876b71cff960c5d37fd
#
_cell.length_a   1.000
_cell.length_b   1.000
_cell.length_c   1.000
_cell.angle_alpha   90.00
_cell.angle_beta   90.00
_cell.angle_gamma   90.00
#
_symmetry.space_group_name_H-M   'P 1'
#
loop_
_entity.id
_entity.type
_entity.pdbx_description
1 polymer ?
#
loop_
_entity_poly.entity_id
_entity_poly.type
_entity_poly.pdbx_seq_one_letter_code
_entity_poly.pdbx_strand_id
1 'polypeptide(L)'
;MKKKLLLLEDDMALNETIVDYFENLGFSVVSVYDGNSALDAIYENNFDLLLLDVNVPDINGFEILKNSREQGVTTPAIFITSLNSMNDLEVGYDSGCDDYIRKPFALKELKLRVESILKRDFFHNDNEKIQIATNIYYDTQSDLLTIDNTEIQLNNKDAKLLKLFLQNKDKLVTHETIYSTLWEYGEDISESALRTYIKNLRKYIGKEKIVSIKKLGYRFTTK
;
A
#
# COMPACT_ATOMS: atom_id res chain seq x y z
N MET A 1 10.30 0.74 11.51
CA MET A 1 9.97 -0.65 11.92
C MET A 1 9.91 -1.53 10.67
N LYS A 2 10.15 -2.84 10.79
CA LYS A 2 9.89 -3.80 9.69
C LYS A 2 8.38 -3.99 9.58
N LYS A 3 7.84 -4.02 8.36
CA LYS A 3 6.43 -4.36 8.12
C LYS A 3 6.20 -5.84 8.46
N LYS A 4 5.12 -6.14 9.18
CA LYS A 4 4.77 -7.48 9.68
C LYS A 4 3.65 -8.09 8.83
N LEU A 5 3.91 -9.24 8.22
CA LEU A 5 2.96 -10.00 7.40
C LEU A 5 2.48 -11.23 8.17
N LEU A 6 1.21 -11.58 8.02
CA LEU A 6 0.72 -12.93 8.31
C LEU A 6 0.65 -13.72 7.01
N LEU A 7 1.15 -14.93 6.99
CA LEU A 7 1.00 -15.88 5.89
C LEU A 7 0.24 -17.11 6.36
N LEU A 8 -0.90 -17.40 5.75
CA LEU A 8 -1.63 -18.65 5.89
C LEU A 8 -1.47 -19.46 4.60
N GLU A 9 -0.78 -20.58 4.66
CA GLU A 9 -0.51 -21.48 3.52
C GLU A 9 -0.20 -22.87 4.07
N ASP A 10 -0.97 -23.90 3.67
CA ASP A 10 -0.83 -25.26 4.18
C ASP A 10 0.26 -26.08 3.44
N ASP A 11 0.59 -25.72 2.20
CA ASP A 11 1.75 -26.29 1.48
C ASP A 11 3.05 -25.78 2.12
N MET A 12 3.73 -26.64 2.84
CA MET A 12 4.98 -26.30 3.55
C MET A 12 6.06 -25.74 2.63
N ALA A 13 6.20 -26.29 1.42
CA ALA A 13 7.27 -25.87 0.51
C ALA A 13 6.99 -24.47 -0.06
N LEU A 14 5.73 -24.19 -0.39
CA LEU A 14 5.32 -22.86 -0.83
C LEU A 14 5.38 -21.84 0.32
N ASN A 15 4.94 -22.24 1.52
CA ASN A 15 5.00 -21.42 2.72
C ASN A 15 6.45 -20.98 3.01
N GLU A 16 7.39 -21.93 3.15
CA GLU A 16 8.80 -21.63 3.38
C GLU A 16 9.39 -20.74 2.28
N THR A 17 9.05 -21.01 1.03
CA THR A 17 9.50 -20.20 -0.12
C THR A 17 9.03 -18.74 -0.04
N ILE A 18 7.77 -18.53 0.36
CA ILE A 18 7.21 -17.17 0.52
C ILE A 18 7.85 -16.48 1.73
N VAL A 19 7.98 -17.18 2.87
CA VAL A 19 8.63 -16.65 4.08
C VAL A 19 10.04 -16.18 3.77
N ASP A 20 10.88 -17.05 3.23
CA ASP A 20 12.27 -16.73 2.89
C ASP A 20 12.36 -15.53 1.95
N TYR A 21 11.50 -15.49 0.95
CA TYR A 21 11.49 -14.41 -0.02
C TYR A 21 11.16 -13.04 0.61
N PHE A 22 10.13 -12.96 1.46
CA PHE A 22 9.73 -11.71 2.09
C PHE A 22 10.67 -11.31 3.24
N GLU A 23 11.22 -12.25 3.98
CA GLU A 23 12.22 -11.94 5.01
C GLU A 23 13.52 -11.38 4.40
N ASN A 24 13.96 -11.92 3.26
CA ASN A 24 15.09 -11.37 2.50
C ASN A 24 14.83 -9.95 1.96
N LEU A 25 13.56 -9.57 1.77
CA LEU A 25 13.16 -8.21 1.41
C LEU A 25 13.04 -7.27 2.63
N GLY A 26 13.24 -7.79 3.84
CA GLY A 26 13.23 -7.01 5.07
C GLY A 26 11.88 -6.95 5.79
N PHE A 27 10.89 -7.74 5.39
CA PHE A 27 9.65 -7.93 6.14
C PHE A 27 9.88 -8.81 7.38
N SER A 28 8.92 -8.80 8.29
CA SER A 28 8.78 -9.81 9.34
C SER A 28 7.58 -10.66 8.99
N VAL A 29 7.73 -11.97 8.85
CA VAL A 29 6.65 -12.87 8.49
C VAL A 29 6.31 -13.80 9.64
N VAL A 30 5.03 -13.86 10.00
CA VAL A 30 4.48 -14.92 10.85
C VAL A 30 3.74 -15.86 9.92
N SER A 31 4.12 -17.14 9.91
CA SER A 31 3.45 -18.13 9.06
C SER A 31 2.68 -19.14 9.89
N VAL A 32 1.52 -19.54 9.37
CA VAL A 32 0.63 -20.55 9.94
C VAL A 32 0.11 -21.46 8.82
N TYR A 33 -0.34 -22.66 9.17
CA TYR A 33 -0.67 -23.71 8.22
C TYR A 33 -2.14 -24.13 8.20
N ASP A 34 -2.94 -23.57 9.11
CA ASP A 34 -4.37 -23.89 9.27
C ASP A 34 -5.16 -22.65 9.71
N GLY A 35 -6.49 -22.73 9.51
CA GLY A 35 -7.37 -21.59 9.75
C GLY A 35 -7.52 -21.20 11.21
N ASN A 36 -7.47 -22.14 12.16
CA ASN A 36 -7.56 -21.84 13.57
C ASN A 36 -6.34 -21.05 14.05
N SER A 37 -5.14 -21.53 13.68
CA SER A 37 -3.88 -20.83 13.96
C SER A 37 -3.85 -19.43 13.33
N ALA A 38 -4.47 -19.25 12.15
CA ALA A 38 -4.55 -17.93 11.51
C ALA A 38 -5.45 -16.98 12.30
N LEU A 39 -6.62 -17.43 12.78
CA LEU A 39 -7.50 -16.61 13.62
C LEU A 39 -6.82 -16.21 14.93
N ASP A 40 -6.20 -17.15 15.62
CA ASP A 40 -5.46 -16.88 16.86
C ASP A 40 -4.36 -15.84 16.62
N ALA A 41 -3.57 -16.01 15.54
CA ALA A 41 -2.53 -15.06 15.19
C ALA A 41 -3.07 -13.66 14.91
N ILE A 42 -4.21 -13.54 14.19
CA ILE A 42 -4.85 -12.26 13.87
C ILE A 42 -5.34 -11.55 15.14
N TYR A 43 -5.88 -12.28 16.11
CA TYR A 43 -6.38 -11.69 17.36
C TYR A 43 -5.28 -11.31 18.34
N GLU A 44 -4.20 -12.08 18.39
CA GLU A 44 -3.11 -11.84 19.32
C GLU A 44 -2.09 -10.80 18.85
N ASN A 45 -2.05 -10.51 17.55
CA ASN A 45 -1.02 -9.67 16.96
C ASN A 45 -1.59 -8.61 16.01
N ASN A 46 -0.83 -7.53 15.84
CA ASN A 46 -1.07 -6.56 14.78
C ASN A 46 -0.20 -6.91 13.57
N PHE A 47 -0.83 -6.93 12.39
CA PHE A 47 -0.18 -7.14 11.11
C PHE A 47 -0.39 -5.93 10.20
N ASP A 48 0.55 -5.69 9.28
CA ASP A 48 0.41 -4.68 8.24
C ASP A 48 -0.32 -5.23 7.00
N LEU A 49 -0.31 -6.56 6.80
CA LEU A 49 -1.01 -7.22 5.70
C LEU A 49 -1.21 -8.71 6.02
N LEU A 50 -2.35 -9.25 5.59
CA LEU A 50 -2.68 -10.67 5.65
C LEU A 50 -2.52 -11.28 4.24
N LEU A 51 -1.78 -12.38 4.13
CA LEU A 51 -1.68 -13.24 2.94
C LEU A 51 -2.38 -14.55 3.29
N LEU A 52 -3.56 -14.79 2.71
CA LEU A 52 -4.42 -15.89 3.11
C LEU A 52 -4.67 -16.83 1.95
N ASP A 53 -4.20 -18.09 2.03
CA ASP A 53 -4.74 -19.12 1.16
C ASP A 53 -6.20 -19.36 1.52
N VAL A 54 -7.00 -19.55 0.50
CA VAL A 54 -8.43 -19.86 0.65
C VAL A 54 -8.64 -21.30 1.06
N ASN A 55 -7.86 -22.24 0.48
CA ASN A 55 -8.05 -23.67 0.67
C ASN A 55 -7.06 -24.23 1.70
N VAL A 56 -7.38 -24.06 2.97
CA VAL A 56 -6.59 -24.56 4.10
C VAL A 56 -7.43 -25.43 5.01
N PRO A 57 -6.82 -26.29 5.85
CA PRO A 57 -7.53 -27.06 6.86
C PRO A 57 -8.32 -26.19 7.85
N ASP A 58 -9.34 -26.78 8.46
CA ASP A 58 -10.25 -26.27 9.48
C ASP A 58 -11.20 -25.19 8.97
N ILE A 59 -10.77 -23.96 8.88
CA ILE A 59 -11.56 -22.78 8.48
C ILE A 59 -10.93 -22.20 7.22
N ASN A 60 -11.74 -22.04 6.16
CA ASN A 60 -11.23 -21.49 4.89
C ASN A 60 -10.89 -19.99 4.98
N GLY A 61 -10.02 -19.53 4.08
CA GLY A 61 -9.53 -18.15 4.09
C GLY A 61 -10.63 -17.08 4.00
N PHE A 62 -11.74 -17.34 3.29
CA PHE A 62 -12.86 -16.40 3.18
C PHE A 62 -13.56 -16.22 4.52
N GLU A 63 -13.83 -17.32 5.22
CA GLU A 63 -14.46 -17.29 6.54
C GLU A 63 -13.56 -16.62 7.58
N ILE A 64 -12.25 -16.87 7.53
CA ILE A 64 -11.26 -16.20 8.40
C ILE A 64 -11.35 -14.69 8.23
N LEU A 65 -11.28 -14.21 6.99
CA LEU A 65 -11.31 -12.77 6.73
C LEU A 65 -12.65 -12.15 7.13
N LYS A 66 -13.77 -12.81 6.80
CA LYS A 66 -15.10 -12.35 7.17
C LYS A 66 -15.25 -12.24 8.70
N ASN A 67 -14.91 -13.30 9.44
CA ASN A 67 -14.95 -13.29 10.90
C ASN A 67 -14.08 -12.18 11.50
N SER A 68 -12.88 -11.97 10.94
CA SER A 68 -11.99 -10.90 11.37
C SER A 68 -12.59 -9.51 11.10
N ARG A 69 -13.24 -9.30 9.95
CA ARG A 69 -13.93 -8.04 9.62
C ARG A 69 -15.11 -7.76 10.56
N GLU A 70 -15.90 -8.77 10.88
CA GLU A 70 -17.03 -8.67 11.84
C GLU A 70 -16.56 -8.28 13.24
N GLN A 71 -15.31 -8.59 13.60
CA GLN A 71 -14.68 -8.19 14.86
C GLN A 71 -13.88 -6.88 14.78
N GLY A 72 -13.99 -6.16 13.67
CA GLY A 72 -13.39 -4.82 13.51
C GLY A 72 -11.92 -4.83 13.06
N VAL A 73 -11.37 -5.99 12.63
CA VAL A 73 -10.03 -6.04 12.04
C VAL A 73 -10.06 -5.37 10.66
N THR A 74 -9.29 -4.31 10.48
CA THR A 74 -9.20 -3.53 9.23
C THR A 74 -7.92 -3.80 8.45
N THR A 75 -7.03 -4.67 8.94
CA THR A 75 -5.78 -5.04 8.27
C THR A 75 -6.04 -5.50 6.84
N PRO A 76 -5.39 -4.92 5.83
CA PRO A 76 -5.61 -5.32 4.45
C PRO A 76 -5.24 -6.78 4.20
N ALA A 77 -5.89 -7.40 3.22
CA ALA A 77 -5.73 -8.82 2.93
C ALA A 77 -5.62 -9.11 1.44
N ILE A 78 -4.70 -10.02 1.08
CA ILE A 78 -4.58 -10.62 -0.26
C ILE A 78 -4.95 -12.10 -0.15
N PHE A 79 -5.90 -12.55 -0.95
CA PHE A 79 -6.11 -13.99 -1.11
C PHE A 79 -5.10 -14.61 -2.08
N ILE A 80 -4.57 -15.76 -1.68
CA ILE A 80 -3.76 -16.64 -2.51
C ILE A 80 -4.65 -17.86 -2.82
N THR A 81 -4.96 -18.14 -4.08
CA THR A 81 -5.98 -19.16 -4.37
C THR A 81 -5.74 -19.93 -5.66
N SER A 82 -6.10 -21.20 -5.67
CA SER A 82 -6.22 -22.02 -6.88
C SER A 82 -7.63 -21.99 -7.49
N LEU A 83 -8.59 -21.31 -6.86
CA LEU A 83 -9.97 -21.22 -7.33
C LEU A 83 -10.08 -20.45 -8.64
N ASN A 84 -10.91 -20.94 -9.55
CA ASN A 84 -11.01 -20.45 -10.94
C ASN A 84 -12.40 -19.95 -11.31
N SER A 85 -13.41 -20.03 -10.43
CA SER A 85 -14.77 -19.63 -10.77
C SER A 85 -15.03 -18.13 -10.50
N MET A 86 -15.95 -17.55 -11.26
CA MET A 86 -16.42 -16.17 -11.02
C MET A 86 -17.12 -16.04 -9.66
N ASN A 87 -17.82 -17.10 -9.22
CA ASN A 87 -18.48 -17.12 -7.91
C ASN A 87 -17.47 -17.01 -6.76
N ASP A 88 -16.29 -17.64 -6.89
CA ASP A 88 -15.25 -17.54 -5.85
C ASP A 88 -14.69 -16.13 -5.72
N LEU A 89 -14.63 -15.40 -6.85
CA LEU A 89 -14.22 -13.99 -6.86
C LEU A 89 -15.26 -13.08 -6.16
N GLU A 90 -16.56 -13.30 -6.41
CA GLU A 90 -17.63 -12.57 -5.75
C GLU A 90 -17.58 -12.78 -4.23
N VAL A 91 -17.44 -14.03 -3.77
CA VAL A 91 -17.29 -14.37 -2.34
C VAL A 91 -16.03 -13.72 -1.75
N GLY A 92 -14.93 -13.68 -2.48
CA GLY A 92 -13.70 -13.03 -2.07
C GLY A 92 -13.88 -11.53 -1.85
N TYR A 93 -14.52 -10.83 -2.78
CA TYR A 93 -14.80 -9.39 -2.64
C TYR A 93 -15.80 -9.11 -1.51
N ASP A 94 -16.85 -9.93 -1.37
CA ASP A 94 -17.84 -9.80 -0.30
C ASP A 94 -17.24 -10.05 1.09
N SER A 95 -16.15 -10.82 1.20
CA SER A 95 -15.43 -11.03 2.46
C SER A 95 -14.54 -9.84 2.87
N GLY A 96 -14.38 -8.83 1.99
CA GLY A 96 -13.64 -7.60 2.27
C GLY A 96 -12.13 -7.71 2.05
N CYS A 97 -11.69 -8.46 1.02
CA CYS A 97 -10.29 -8.49 0.60
C CYS A 97 -9.93 -7.27 -0.25
N ASP A 98 -8.64 -6.94 -0.30
CA ASP A 98 -8.11 -5.80 -1.05
C ASP A 98 -7.52 -6.21 -2.41
N ASP A 99 -7.09 -7.45 -2.56
CA ASP A 99 -6.58 -8.03 -3.80
C ASP A 99 -6.58 -9.57 -3.72
N TYR A 100 -6.34 -10.23 -4.84
CA TYR A 100 -6.12 -11.67 -4.90
C TYR A 100 -5.04 -12.04 -5.91
N ILE A 101 -4.38 -13.19 -5.71
CA ILE A 101 -3.41 -13.77 -6.64
C ILE A 101 -3.73 -15.25 -6.87
N ARG A 102 -3.68 -15.67 -8.12
CA ARG A 102 -3.96 -17.05 -8.50
C ARG A 102 -2.70 -17.91 -8.50
N LYS A 103 -2.81 -19.10 -7.94
CA LYS A 103 -1.80 -20.17 -8.08
C LYS A 103 -1.90 -20.83 -9.45
N PRO A 104 -0.76 -21.09 -10.15
CA PRO A 104 0.60 -20.74 -9.78
C PRO A 104 0.95 -19.26 -10.10
N PHE A 105 1.78 -18.63 -9.27
CA PHE A 105 2.20 -17.25 -9.43
C PHE A 105 3.73 -17.09 -9.28
N ALA A 106 4.26 -16.00 -9.79
CA ALA A 106 5.64 -15.62 -9.54
C ALA A 106 5.76 -14.82 -8.22
N LEU A 107 6.75 -15.11 -7.38
CA LEU A 107 7.00 -14.37 -6.13
C LEU A 107 7.14 -12.85 -6.36
N LYS A 108 7.69 -12.46 -7.51
CA LYS A 108 7.78 -11.05 -7.91
C LYS A 108 6.40 -10.41 -8.10
N GLU A 109 5.41 -11.16 -8.61
CA GLU A 109 4.04 -10.67 -8.74
C GLU A 109 3.42 -10.45 -7.36
N LEU A 110 3.52 -11.46 -6.46
CA LEU A 110 3.03 -11.32 -5.08
C LEU A 110 3.68 -10.12 -4.38
N LYS A 111 4.99 -9.93 -4.53
CA LYS A 111 5.70 -8.76 -4.00
C LYS A 111 5.10 -7.44 -4.48
N LEU A 112 4.84 -7.31 -5.79
CA LEU A 112 4.28 -6.08 -6.36
C LEU A 112 2.89 -5.76 -5.79
N ARG A 113 2.05 -6.78 -5.58
CA ARG A 113 0.72 -6.64 -4.97
C ARG A 113 0.82 -6.22 -3.50
N VAL A 114 1.67 -6.92 -2.73
CA VAL A 114 1.97 -6.57 -1.32
C VAL A 114 2.44 -5.11 -1.21
N GLU A 115 3.42 -4.71 -2.00
CA GLU A 115 3.91 -3.33 -1.99
C GLU A 115 2.83 -2.32 -2.41
N SER A 116 1.97 -2.66 -3.37
CA SER A 116 0.87 -1.79 -3.81
C SER A 116 -0.13 -1.54 -2.70
N ILE A 117 -0.54 -2.59 -1.98
CA ILE A 117 -1.51 -2.49 -0.88
C ILE A 117 -0.90 -1.74 0.30
N LEU A 118 0.29 -2.10 0.74
CA LEU A 118 0.97 -1.43 1.84
C LEU A 118 1.24 0.06 1.56
N LYS A 119 1.38 0.45 0.29
CA LYS A 119 1.43 1.86 -0.11
C LYS A 119 0.06 2.54 0.01
N ARG A 120 -1.04 1.86 -0.34
CA ARG A 120 -2.40 2.39 -0.17
C ARG A 120 -2.75 2.53 1.31
N ASP A 121 -2.45 1.52 2.11
CA ASP A 121 -2.75 1.46 3.54
C ASP A 121 -2.04 2.55 4.35
N PHE A 122 -0.86 3.00 3.89
CA PHE A 122 -0.20 4.19 4.44
C PHE A 122 -1.09 5.44 4.40
N PHE A 123 -2.09 5.50 3.51
CA PHE A 123 -3.05 6.60 3.40
C PHE A 123 -4.42 6.31 4.03
N HIS A 124 -4.74 5.02 4.32
CA HIS A 124 -6.06 4.66 4.88
C HIS A 124 -6.05 4.51 6.41
N ASN A 125 -4.93 4.17 7.02
CA ASN A 125 -4.85 3.93 8.48
C ASN A 125 -4.53 5.17 9.31
N ASP A 126 -4.21 6.31 8.70
CA ASP A 126 -4.03 7.54 9.44
C ASP A 126 -5.27 8.44 9.26
N ASN A 127 -6.21 8.39 10.21
CA ASN A 127 -7.06 9.53 10.57
C ASN A 127 -6.20 10.73 11.05
N GLU A 128 -4.89 10.66 10.90
CA GLU A 128 -3.95 11.68 11.28
C GLU A 128 -3.44 12.41 10.04
N LYS A 129 -3.62 13.72 10.06
CA LYS A 129 -3.01 14.64 9.09
C LYS A 129 -1.49 14.41 9.09
N ILE A 130 -0.91 14.06 7.95
CA ILE A 130 0.53 13.84 7.82
C ILE A 130 1.25 15.17 8.04
N GLN A 131 2.09 15.25 9.06
CA GLN A 131 2.94 16.42 9.27
C GLN A 131 4.07 16.42 8.23
N ILE A 132 4.09 17.45 7.39
CA ILE A 132 5.11 17.69 6.35
C ILE A 132 6.26 18.54 6.89
N ALA A 133 5.91 19.58 7.66
CA ALA A 133 6.83 20.50 8.32
C ALA A 133 6.14 21.11 9.55
N THR A 134 6.84 22.00 10.28
CA THR A 134 6.22 22.77 11.37
C THR A 134 5.00 23.53 10.83
N ASN A 135 3.83 23.32 11.44
CA ASN A 135 2.54 23.92 11.07
C ASN A 135 2.03 23.57 9.66
N ILE A 136 2.59 22.56 8.99
CA ILE A 136 2.11 22.08 7.67
C ILE A 136 1.68 20.64 7.80
N TYR A 137 0.39 20.40 7.58
CA TYR A 137 -0.25 19.09 7.68
C TYR A 137 -1.02 18.78 6.39
N TYR A 138 -1.02 17.56 5.97
CA TYR A 138 -1.75 17.10 4.79
C TYR A 138 -2.69 15.96 5.15
N ASP A 139 -3.97 16.16 4.88
CA ASP A 139 -4.99 15.13 4.96
C ASP A 139 -5.08 14.41 3.61
N THR A 140 -4.75 13.14 3.62
CA THR A 140 -4.69 12.31 2.41
C THR A 140 -6.05 11.85 1.91
N GLN A 141 -7.09 11.92 2.72
CA GLN A 141 -8.46 11.54 2.34
C GLN A 141 -9.17 12.68 1.64
N SER A 142 -9.09 13.87 2.23
CA SER A 142 -9.76 15.06 1.72
C SER A 142 -8.91 15.87 0.72
N ASP A 143 -7.63 15.52 0.54
CA ASP A 143 -6.64 16.29 -0.24
C ASP A 143 -6.45 17.74 0.26
N LEU A 144 -6.71 17.95 1.55
CA LEU A 144 -6.56 19.24 2.22
C LEU A 144 -5.14 19.40 2.78
N LEU A 145 -4.50 20.50 2.42
CA LEU A 145 -3.24 20.95 3.00
C LEU A 145 -3.55 22.06 4.02
N THR A 146 -3.18 21.86 5.28
CA THR A 146 -3.31 22.86 6.33
C THR A 146 -1.97 23.54 6.57
N ILE A 147 -1.89 24.86 6.42
CA ILE A 147 -0.69 25.69 6.65
C ILE A 147 -1.08 26.77 7.63
N ASP A 148 -0.42 26.86 8.79
CA ASP A 148 -0.72 27.84 9.85
C ASP A 148 -2.23 27.97 10.15
N ASN A 149 -2.93 26.84 10.27
CA ASN A 149 -4.39 26.70 10.45
C ASN A 149 -5.26 27.18 9.25
N THR A 150 -4.66 27.48 8.11
CA THR A 150 -5.39 27.79 6.88
C THR A 150 -5.48 26.54 6.02
N GLU A 151 -6.69 26.16 5.63
CA GLU A 151 -6.93 24.99 4.77
C GLU A 151 -6.89 25.38 3.29
N ILE A 152 -6.14 24.60 2.52
CA ILE A 152 -5.96 24.76 1.07
C ILE A 152 -6.32 23.44 0.40
N GLN A 153 -7.36 23.46 -0.46
CA GLN A 153 -7.71 22.31 -1.28
C GLN A 153 -6.71 22.18 -2.42
N LEU A 154 -5.99 21.06 -2.47
CA LEU A 154 -5.12 20.75 -3.60
C LEU A 154 -5.95 20.30 -4.82
N ASN A 155 -5.50 20.68 -6.03
CA ASN A 155 -6.05 20.09 -7.23
C ASN A 155 -5.59 18.61 -7.37
N ASN A 156 -6.28 17.85 -8.22
CA ASN A 156 -6.05 16.41 -8.36
C ASN A 156 -4.58 16.06 -8.71
N LYS A 157 -3.94 16.80 -9.63
CA LYS A 157 -2.54 16.51 -10.05
C LYS A 157 -1.53 16.90 -8.96
N ASP A 158 -1.73 18.02 -8.26
CA ASP A 158 -0.88 18.43 -7.12
C ASP A 158 -1.02 17.44 -5.95
N ALA A 159 -2.25 16.96 -5.65
CA ALA A 159 -2.50 15.96 -4.62
C ALA A 159 -1.87 14.60 -4.96
N LYS A 160 -2.06 14.08 -6.19
CA LYS A 160 -1.41 12.84 -6.65
C LYS A 160 0.12 12.94 -6.54
N LEU A 161 0.69 14.07 -6.92
CA LEU A 161 2.15 14.29 -6.85
C LEU A 161 2.65 14.36 -5.41
N LEU A 162 1.92 15.04 -4.52
CA LEU A 162 2.28 15.11 -3.10
C LEU A 162 2.19 13.73 -2.44
N LYS A 163 1.11 12.97 -2.70
CA LYS A 163 0.97 11.58 -2.24
C LYS A 163 2.16 10.73 -2.69
N LEU A 164 2.52 10.80 -3.99
CA LEU A 164 3.66 10.06 -4.53
C LEU A 164 4.98 10.40 -3.81
N PHE A 165 5.22 11.67 -3.50
CA PHE A 165 6.40 12.09 -2.76
C PHE A 165 6.38 11.61 -1.30
N LEU A 166 5.26 11.69 -0.62
CA LEU A 166 5.11 11.22 0.76
C LEU A 166 5.28 9.70 0.89
N GLN A 167 4.89 8.93 -0.14
CA GLN A 167 5.16 7.49 -0.22
C GLN A 167 6.63 7.15 -0.41
N ASN A 168 7.40 8.08 -0.99
CA ASN A 168 8.80 7.86 -1.36
C ASN A 168 9.73 8.86 -0.65
N LYS A 169 9.46 9.14 0.65
CA LYS A 169 10.28 10.05 1.47
C LYS A 169 11.76 9.67 1.38
N ASP A 170 12.59 10.69 1.15
CA ASP A 170 14.05 10.60 1.03
C ASP A 170 14.58 9.72 -0.13
N LYS A 171 13.69 9.20 -0.99
CA LYS A 171 14.04 8.40 -2.18
C LYS A 171 13.92 9.24 -3.45
N LEU A 172 14.64 8.82 -4.49
CA LEU A 172 14.49 9.39 -5.83
C LEU A 172 13.16 8.91 -6.44
N VAL A 173 12.33 9.87 -6.85
CA VAL A 173 11.15 9.63 -7.71
C VAL A 173 11.52 10.05 -9.13
N THR A 174 11.62 9.09 -10.03
CA THR A 174 12.03 9.33 -11.42
C THR A 174 10.95 10.07 -12.20
N HIS A 175 11.35 10.74 -13.30
CA HIS A 175 10.38 11.35 -14.22
C HIS A 175 9.38 10.35 -14.76
N GLU A 176 9.83 9.12 -15.09
CA GLU A 176 8.98 8.04 -15.57
C GLU A 176 7.89 7.66 -14.55
N THR A 177 8.28 7.47 -13.28
CA THR A 177 7.33 7.20 -12.19
C THR A 177 6.33 8.34 -12.00
N ILE A 178 6.79 9.60 -12.09
CA ILE A 178 5.90 10.76 -11.98
C ILE A 178 4.92 10.80 -13.14
N TYR A 179 5.40 10.59 -14.37
CA TYR A 179 4.55 10.63 -15.56
C TYR A 179 3.49 9.52 -15.53
N SER A 180 3.86 8.29 -15.20
CA SER A 180 2.91 7.18 -15.09
C SER A 180 1.87 7.36 -13.96
N THR A 181 2.19 8.18 -12.94
CA THR A 181 1.26 8.47 -11.83
C THR A 181 0.31 9.62 -12.15
N LEU A 182 0.80 10.66 -12.85
CA LEU A 182 0.02 11.88 -13.08
C LEU A 182 -0.79 11.87 -14.38
N TRP A 183 -0.35 11.17 -15.42
CA TRP A 183 -1.03 11.11 -16.71
C TRP A 183 -1.59 9.71 -16.96
N GLU A 184 -2.83 9.67 -17.40
CA GLU A 184 -3.50 8.43 -17.78
C GLU A 184 -3.08 8.00 -19.20
N TYR A 185 -3.35 6.73 -19.53
CA TYR A 185 -3.04 6.21 -20.87
C TYR A 185 -3.78 7.02 -21.94
N GLY A 186 -3.02 7.64 -22.86
CA GLY A 186 -3.56 8.50 -23.92
C GLY A 186 -3.60 10.00 -23.61
N GLU A 187 -3.23 10.44 -22.40
CA GLU A 187 -2.98 11.86 -22.09
C GLU A 187 -1.60 12.31 -22.59
N ASP A 188 -1.52 13.51 -23.16
CA ASP A 188 -0.24 14.11 -23.56
C ASP A 188 0.60 14.48 -22.32
N ILE A 189 1.77 13.87 -22.20
CA ILE A 189 2.72 14.17 -21.13
C ILE A 189 3.33 15.56 -21.35
N SER A 190 3.14 16.46 -20.37
CA SER A 190 3.67 17.81 -20.44
C SER A 190 4.71 18.07 -19.35
N GLU A 191 5.97 18.19 -19.74
CA GLU A 191 7.07 18.56 -18.83
C GLU A 191 6.85 19.97 -18.22
N SER A 192 6.27 20.89 -18.97
CA SER A 192 5.94 22.24 -18.47
C SER A 192 4.86 22.20 -17.40
N ALA A 193 3.87 21.32 -17.55
CA ALA A 193 2.84 21.09 -16.53
C ALA A 193 3.44 20.48 -15.25
N LEU A 194 4.32 19.48 -15.37
CA LEU A 194 5.03 18.94 -14.21
C LEU A 194 5.81 20.02 -13.46
N ARG A 195 6.53 20.89 -14.18
CA ARG A 195 7.25 22.00 -13.54
C ARG A 195 6.30 22.95 -12.78
N THR A 196 5.10 23.14 -13.32
CA THR A 196 4.07 23.96 -12.65
C THR A 196 3.58 23.28 -11.36
N TYR A 197 3.28 21.98 -11.38
CA TYR A 197 2.88 21.24 -10.17
C TYR A 197 3.98 21.24 -9.11
N ILE A 198 5.24 21.02 -9.51
CA ILE A 198 6.39 21.14 -8.59
C ILE A 198 6.50 22.55 -8.00
N LYS A 199 6.30 23.59 -8.81
CA LYS A 199 6.31 24.98 -8.35
C LYS A 199 5.19 25.26 -7.34
N ASN A 200 3.99 24.75 -7.62
CA ASN A 200 2.84 24.89 -6.71
C ASN A 200 3.12 24.23 -5.36
N LEU A 201 3.52 22.97 -5.37
CA LEU A 201 3.84 22.26 -4.13
C LEU A 201 4.95 22.97 -3.34
N ARG A 202 6.02 23.40 -4.00
CA ARG A 202 7.11 24.15 -3.36
C ARG A 202 6.65 25.48 -2.72
N LYS A 203 5.64 26.11 -3.30
CA LYS A 203 5.05 27.33 -2.74
C LYS A 203 4.35 27.04 -1.40
N TYR A 204 3.74 25.87 -1.26
CA TYR A 204 2.99 25.48 -0.08
C TYR A 204 3.88 24.86 1.01
N ILE A 205 4.78 23.95 0.65
CA ILE A 205 5.50 23.12 1.62
C ILE A 205 7.00 23.46 1.76
N GLY A 206 7.50 24.44 0.99
CA GLY A 206 8.90 24.85 0.98
C GLY A 206 9.69 24.26 -0.20
N LYS A 207 10.61 25.07 -0.73
CA LYS A 207 11.44 24.69 -1.88
C LYS A 207 12.45 23.60 -1.51
N GLU A 208 12.90 23.59 -0.28
CA GLU A 208 13.84 22.64 0.31
C GLU A 208 13.24 21.25 0.45
N LYS A 209 11.91 21.13 0.59
CA LYS A 209 11.22 19.83 0.73
C LYS A 209 11.19 19.03 -0.56
N ILE A 210 11.23 19.68 -1.74
CA ILE A 210 11.24 18.99 -3.03
C ILE A 210 12.50 19.39 -3.79
N VAL A 211 13.51 18.53 -3.77
CA VAL A 211 14.81 18.74 -4.41
C VAL A 211 14.82 18.14 -5.81
N SER A 212 15.25 18.93 -6.81
CA SER A 212 15.44 18.43 -8.17
C SER A 212 16.76 17.67 -8.28
N ILE A 213 16.69 16.45 -8.80
CA ILE A 213 17.87 15.64 -9.14
C ILE A 213 18.06 15.69 -10.65
N LYS A 214 19.10 16.39 -11.08
CA LYS A 214 19.34 16.72 -12.50
C LYS A 214 19.21 15.49 -13.41
N LYS A 215 18.36 15.60 -14.42
CA LYS A 215 18.06 14.57 -15.44
C LYS A 215 17.38 13.29 -14.93
N LEU A 216 17.16 13.12 -13.63
CA LEU A 216 16.61 11.89 -13.05
C LEU A 216 15.19 12.05 -12.52
N GLY A 217 14.89 13.16 -11.83
CA GLY A 217 13.59 13.37 -11.22
C GLY A 217 13.65 14.28 -10.01
N TYR A 218 12.89 13.93 -8.98
CA TYR A 218 12.79 14.73 -7.77
C TYR A 218 12.89 13.84 -6.52
N ARG A 219 13.24 14.45 -5.40
CA ARG A 219 13.26 13.79 -4.09
C ARG A 219 12.57 14.68 -3.06
N PHE A 220 11.64 14.12 -2.33
CA PHE A 220 11.06 14.76 -1.16
C PHE A 220 11.97 14.50 0.04
N THR A 221 12.33 15.55 0.78
CA THR A 221 13.22 15.46 1.94
C THR A 221 12.47 15.68 3.24
N THR A 222 12.74 14.84 4.24
CA THR A 222 12.13 14.93 5.58
C THR A 222 12.90 15.86 6.53
N LYS A 223 14.12 16.28 6.12
CA LYS A 223 14.98 17.20 6.90
C LYS A 223 14.59 18.65 6.73
#